data_db387e5365e600931d6a85964fb9724f
#
_entry.id   db387e5365e600931d6a85964fb9724f
#
_cell.length_a   1.000
_cell.length_b   1.000
_cell.length_c   1.000
_cell.angle_alpha   90.00
_cell.angle_beta   90.00
_cell.angle_gamma   90.00
#
_symmetry.space_group_name_H-M   'P 1'
#
loop_
_entity.id
_entity.type
_entity.pdbx_description
1 polymer ?
#
loop_
_entity_poly.entity_id
_entity_poly.type
_entity_poly.pdbx_seq_one_letter_code
_entity_poly.pdbx_strand_id
1 'polypeptide(L)'
;MAIHEQDVAMCKRRDFLKLAACGAAVASFGGVLSACVGGSSTEGGESAAATDQVIVAMNTGSEPAAGFDPLRAWGCGEHVHEPLIQSTLITTDENLEFQNDLATDYFCSDDGLTWTFAIRDDVKFTNGDPLTASDVAFTINGVIKGEASEADLSMVREAVAIDATHVELYLTKPYNMLLYTLAVLGIVPEKAYGDDYGANPIGSGRYMLEQWDKGQQVILKANPDYYGEEPKMKRVVVAFMEEDAALAAARAGQVDIAFTAAVYSDQKIANYELLACETVDSRGISLPTPQPGGTKEGDSGVAYPVGNAVTSDIAVRRAINYGVDRETMIKNVINGYGTPAYSVCDKSPWGSPDMKVETDVAYAKQLLDEAGWAVGADGIREKDGVRAAFDLYYASNDSVRQALSAEFANQMKELGIEVSIKGASWDDIYPHQYSDPILWGWGSNAPVETYELNYSTGWGNYACYENENVDSYLDEALAMPHVEDSYELFQKAQWDEATQQGVAPQGAATWVWLANVDHLYFKRVNLNVAKQKPHPHGHGWSLVNNVDTWSWS
;
A
#
# COMPACT_ATOMS: atom_id res chain seq x y z
N MET A 1 11.22 -18.36 41.99
CA MET A 1 10.90 -19.71 41.50
C MET A 1 10.86 -19.57 40.00
N ALA A 2 11.91 -20.04 39.34
CA ALA A 2 12.19 -19.79 37.93
C ALA A 2 11.21 -20.54 37.05
N ILE A 3 10.67 -19.86 36.05
CA ILE A 3 9.97 -20.47 34.92
C ILE A 3 10.78 -20.17 33.66
N HIS A 4 11.07 -21.22 32.92
CA HIS A 4 11.94 -21.32 31.77
C HIS A 4 11.52 -20.37 30.63
N GLU A 5 12.49 -19.60 30.16
CA GLU A 5 12.58 -19.12 28.79
C GLU A 5 12.65 -20.33 27.84
N GLN A 6 11.71 -20.44 26.95
CA GLN A 6 11.87 -21.27 25.75
C GLN A 6 12.10 -20.32 24.57
N ASP A 7 13.30 -20.46 24.01
CA ASP A 7 13.78 -19.78 22.80
C ASP A 7 12.79 -19.93 21.65
N VAL A 8 12.15 -18.84 21.29
CA VAL A 8 11.60 -18.65 19.94
C VAL A 8 12.79 -18.24 19.09
N ALA A 9 13.25 -19.16 18.26
CA ALA A 9 14.34 -18.92 17.32
C ALA A 9 13.87 -17.93 16.26
N MET A 10 14.08 -16.64 16.50
CA MET A 10 14.13 -15.64 15.45
C MET A 10 15.20 -16.07 14.44
N CYS A 11 14.80 -16.36 13.22
CA CYS A 11 15.70 -16.63 12.11
C CYS A 11 16.53 -15.37 11.88
N LYS A 12 17.73 -15.33 12.44
CA LYS A 12 18.61 -14.17 12.35
C LYS A 12 19.04 -14.01 10.90
N ARG A 13 18.77 -12.87 10.31
CA ARG A 13 19.19 -12.37 8.96
C ARG A 13 20.67 -12.63 8.60
N ARG A 14 21.50 -13.12 9.50
CA ARG A 14 22.91 -13.49 9.29
C ARG A 14 23.13 -14.74 8.43
N ASP A 15 22.14 -15.59 8.23
CA ASP A 15 22.28 -16.79 7.42
C ASP A 15 21.93 -16.58 5.95
N PHE A 16 21.26 -15.48 5.61
CA PHE A 16 20.97 -15.07 4.22
C PHE A 16 22.20 -14.53 3.48
N LEU A 17 23.16 -13.95 4.20
CA LEU A 17 24.39 -13.37 3.62
C LEU A 17 25.50 -14.39 3.30
N LYS A 18 25.31 -15.67 3.57
CA LYS A 18 26.28 -16.73 3.23
C LYS A 18 26.05 -17.43 1.90
N LEU A 19 24.96 -17.12 1.19
CA LEU A 19 24.66 -17.68 -0.14
C LEU A 19 25.00 -16.74 -1.32
N ALA A 20 25.44 -15.52 -1.06
CA ALA A 20 25.80 -14.54 -2.09
C ALA A 20 27.27 -14.59 -2.56
N ALA A 21 28.00 -15.68 -2.30
CA ALA A 21 29.38 -15.87 -2.73
C ALA A 21 29.55 -17.13 -3.58
N CYS A 22 28.82 -17.25 -4.70
CA CYS A 22 29.22 -18.12 -5.80
C CYS A 22 28.81 -17.45 -7.12
N GLY A 23 29.85 -17.11 -7.86
CA GLY A 23 29.83 -16.24 -9.02
C GLY A 23 29.00 -16.69 -10.22
N ALA A 24 28.73 -15.70 -11.01
CA ALA A 24 28.54 -15.70 -12.46
C ALA A 24 28.11 -17.01 -13.12
N ALA A 25 26.81 -17.13 -13.38
CA ALA A 25 26.29 -17.91 -14.49
C ALA A 25 25.14 -17.15 -15.15
N VAL A 26 25.51 -16.20 -16.01
CA VAL A 26 24.62 -15.69 -17.05
C VAL A 26 24.55 -16.78 -18.12
N ALA A 27 23.62 -17.70 -17.98
CA ALA A 27 23.12 -18.53 -19.09
C ALA A 27 21.93 -19.37 -18.59
N SER A 28 20.82 -19.20 -19.22
CA SER A 28 19.62 -20.07 -19.23
C SER A 28 18.34 -19.55 -18.56
N PHE A 29 17.91 -18.34 -18.88
CA PHE A 29 16.50 -17.98 -18.73
C PHE A 29 15.60 -18.52 -19.87
N GLY A 30 16.19 -19.18 -20.87
CA GLY A 30 15.49 -19.77 -22.01
C GLY A 30 14.89 -21.15 -21.76
N GLY A 31 15.07 -21.74 -20.58
CA GLY A 31 14.76 -23.17 -20.37
C GLY A 31 13.54 -23.48 -19.49
N VAL A 32 13.06 -22.55 -18.68
CA VAL A 32 12.03 -22.87 -17.66
C VAL A 32 10.61 -22.54 -18.12
N LEU A 33 10.43 -21.60 -19.03
CA LEU A 33 9.11 -21.33 -19.63
C LEU A 33 8.68 -22.35 -20.70
N SER A 34 9.60 -23.25 -21.14
CA SER A 34 9.34 -24.25 -22.19
C SER A 34 8.90 -25.62 -21.69
N ALA A 35 8.84 -25.85 -20.38
CA ALA A 35 8.59 -27.20 -19.82
C ALA A 35 7.11 -27.57 -19.64
N CYS A 36 6.15 -26.73 -20.00
CA CYS A 36 4.71 -27.01 -19.89
C CYS A 36 4.01 -27.24 -21.23
N VAL A 37 4.76 -27.51 -22.32
CA VAL A 37 4.16 -27.98 -23.57
C VAL A 37 4.68 -29.40 -23.84
N GLY A 38 4.01 -30.36 -23.22
CA GLY A 38 4.23 -31.77 -23.55
C GLY A 38 3.49 -32.17 -24.82
N GLY A 39 4.23 -32.58 -25.86
CA GLY A 39 3.66 -33.41 -26.93
C GLY A 39 4.01 -33.01 -28.37
N SER A 40 4.96 -33.71 -28.93
CA SER A 40 5.20 -34.04 -30.37
C SER A 40 5.46 -32.89 -31.37
N SER A 41 6.69 -32.92 -31.85
CA SER A 41 7.18 -32.23 -33.03
C SER A 41 6.29 -32.42 -34.26
N THR A 42 5.75 -31.34 -34.81
CA THR A 42 5.49 -31.12 -36.23
C THR A 42 5.62 -29.65 -36.57
N GLU A 43 6.13 -29.37 -37.73
CA GLU A 43 6.62 -28.13 -38.29
C GLU A 43 5.59 -26.96 -38.22
N GLY A 44 6.09 -25.75 -37.90
CA GLY A 44 5.61 -24.47 -38.45
C GLY A 44 4.16 -24.11 -38.12
N GLY A 45 3.84 -23.82 -36.83
CA GLY A 45 2.61 -23.16 -36.43
C GLY A 45 2.93 -22.24 -35.28
N GLU A 46 2.53 -20.99 -35.38
CA GLU A 46 2.39 -20.11 -34.22
C GLU A 46 1.60 -20.87 -33.15
N SER A 47 2.22 -21.13 -32.01
CA SER A 47 1.53 -21.74 -30.88
C SER A 47 0.40 -20.76 -30.53
N ALA A 48 -0.85 -21.17 -30.77
CA ALA A 48 -1.99 -20.42 -30.28
C ALA A 48 -1.81 -20.28 -28.76
N ALA A 49 -1.61 -19.05 -28.27
CA ALA A 49 -1.57 -18.76 -26.85
C ALA A 49 -2.85 -19.34 -26.22
N ALA A 50 -2.74 -20.02 -25.09
CA ALA A 50 -3.92 -20.50 -24.37
C ALA A 50 -4.82 -19.29 -24.08
N THR A 51 -6.04 -19.32 -24.57
CA THR A 51 -7.00 -18.18 -24.50
C THR A 51 -7.60 -17.98 -23.10
N ASP A 52 -7.14 -18.76 -22.13
CA ASP A 52 -7.62 -18.80 -20.74
C ASP A 52 -6.50 -18.66 -19.70
N GLN A 53 -5.29 -18.25 -20.14
CA GLN A 53 -4.14 -17.99 -19.27
C GLN A 53 -3.63 -16.56 -19.46
N VAL A 54 -3.09 -15.97 -18.39
CA VAL A 54 -2.36 -14.70 -18.43
C VAL A 54 -1.09 -14.76 -17.60
N ILE A 55 -0.02 -14.11 -18.09
CA ILE A 55 1.28 -13.98 -17.39
C ILE A 55 1.47 -12.51 -17.06
N VAL A 56 1.50 -12.19 -15.75
CA VAL A 56 1.62 -10.85 -15.20
C VAL A 56 2.99 -10.70 -14.56
N ALA A 57 3.80 -9.75 -15.02
CA ALA A 57 5.02 -9.36 -14.33
C ALA A 57 4.71 -8.29 -13.28
N MET A 58 5.10 -8.56 -12.04
CA MET A 58 5.06 -7.63 -10.91
C MET A 58 6.48 -7.40 -10.38
N ASN A 59 6.69 -6.31 -9.61
CA ASN A 59 8.00 -6.09 -8.99
C ASN A 59 8.28 -7.16 -7.91
N THR A 60 9.55 -7.32 -7.55
CA THR A 60 9.99 -8.33 -6.57
C THR A 60 9.41 -8.11 -5.18
N GLY A 61 9.09 -6.85 -4.81
CA GLY A 61 8.40 -6.51 -3.56
C GLY A 61 6.94 -6.96 -3.51
N SER A 62 6.36 -7.41 -4.63
CA SER A 62 5.00 -7.97 -4.66
C SER A 62 4.92 -9.43 -4.17
N GLU A 63 6.04 -10.11 -3.93
CA GLU A 63 6.00 -11.47 -3.40
C GLU A 63 5.52 -11.46 -1.94
N PRO A 64 4.47 -12.23 -1.57
CA PRO A 64 3.97 -12.26 -0.20
C PRO A 64 5.00 -12.85 0.76
N ALA A 65 5.53 -12.03 1.69
CA ALA A 65 6.60 -12.45 2.62
C ALA A 65 6.16 -13.59 3.56
N ALA A 66 4.93 -13.51 4.07
CA ALA A 66 4.31 -14.52 4.96
C ALA A 66 3.50 -15.59 4.21
N GLY A 67 3.44 -15.51 2.87
CA GLY A 67 2.58 -16.37 2.06
C GLY A 67 1.13 -15.87 2.02
N PHE A 68 0.23 -16.80 1.71
CA PHE A 68 -1.19 -16.50 1.48
C PHE A 68 -2.03 -16.76 2.75
N ASP A 69 -1.56 -16.28 3.91
CA ASP A 69 -2.21 -16.50 5.20
C ASP A 69 -2.83 -15.20 5.75
N PRO A 70 -4.17 -15.04 5.70
CA PRO A 70 -4.85 -13.84 6.21
C PRO A 70 -4.62 -13.55 7.70
N LEU A 71 -4.25 -14.56 8.49
CA LEU A 71 -3.97 -14.42 9.92
C LEU A 71 -2.53 -13.96 10.20
N ARG A 72 -1.67 -13.90 9.17
CA ARG A 72 -0.24 -13.60 9.28
C ARG A 72 0.25 -12.54 8.33
N ALA A 73 -0.55 -11.60 7.92
CA ALA A 73 -0.17 -10.62 6.92
C ALA A 73 -0.16 -11.15 5.48
N TRP A 74 -1.32 -11.49 4.95
CA TRP A 74 -1.51 -11.57 3.52
C TRP A 74 -1.40 -10.15 2.93
N GLY A 75 -0.27 -9.85 2.37
CA GLY A 75 -0.02 -8.55 1.76
C GLY A 75 1.45 -8.40 1.37
N CYS A 76 1.82 -7.24 0.86
CA CYS A 76 3.18 -6.89 0.50
C CYS A 76 3.59 -5.60 1.20
N GLY A 77 4.68 -5.67 1.95
CA GLY A 77 5.02 -4.59 2.86
C GLY A 77 3.99 -4.48 3.97
N GLU A 78 3.46 -3.30 4.18
CA GLU A 78 2.48 -2.97 5.23
C GLU A 78 1.04 -2.84 4.68
N HIS A 79 0.78 -3.41 3.48
CA HIS A 79 -0.49 -3.25 2.77
C HIS A 79 -1.16 -4.58 2.52
N VAL A 80 -2.38 -4.72 3.02
CA VAL A 80 -3.25 -5.87 2.77
C VAL A 80 -3.96 -5.71 1.42
N HIS A 81 -4.04 -6.80 0.68
CA HIS A 81 -4.71 -6.85 -0.63
C HIS A 81 -5.95 -7.73 -0.60
N GLU A 82 -6.88 -7.47 -1.50
CA GLU A 82 -8.02 -8.36 -1.70
C GLU A 82 -7.54 -9.75 -2.10
N PRO A 83 -7.99 -10.82 -1.40
CA PRO A 83 -7.55 -12.17 -1.70
C PRO A 83 -8.20 -12.72 -2.97
N LEU A 84 -7.44 -13.54 -3.71
CA LEU A 84 -7.96 -14.33 -4.83
C LEU A 84 -8.28 -15.78 -4.41
N ILE A 85 -7.60 -16.26 -3.35
CA ILE A 85 -7.68 -17.66 -2.89
C ILE A 85 -8.78 -17.83 -1.85
N GLN A 86 -8.91 -16.89 -0.94
CA GLN A 86 -9.99 -16.86 0.05
C GLN A 86 -11.14 -15.98 -0.45
N SER A 87 -12.34 -16.17 0.08
CA SER A 87 -13.46 -15.24 0.00
C SER A 87 -13.49 -14.36 1.24
N THR A 88 -14.07 -13.17 1.14
CA THR A 88 -14.25 -12.20 2.22
C THR A 88 -15.73 -12.14 2.64
N LEU A 89 -16.04 -11.52 3.77
CA LEU A 89 -17.45 -11.31 4.14
C LEU A 89 -18.16 -10.39 3.16
N ILE A 90 -17.49 -9.31 2.81
CA ILE A 90 -17.93 -8.29 1.86
C ILE A 90 -16.77 -7.95 0.93
N THR A 91 -17.03 -7.25 -0.15
CA THR A 91 -16.02 -6.71 -1.06
C THR A 91 -16.37 -5.28 -1.43
N THR A 92 -15.65 -4.65 -2.35
CA THR A 92 -16.01 -3.37 -2.94
C THR A 92 -16.12 -3.49 -4.46
N ASP A 93 -17.02 -2.72 -5.05
CA ASP A 93 -17.13 -2.60 -6.50
C ASP A 93 -16.08 -1.63 -7.10
N GLU A 94 -16.20 -1.34 -8.38
CA GLU A 94 -15.31 -0.42 -9.10
C GLU A 94 -15.40 1.06 -8.66
N ASN A 95 -16.43 1.40 -7.87
CA ASN A 95 -16.63 2.73 -7.29
C ASN A 95 -16.31 2.75 -5.78
N LEU A 96 -15.75 1.65 -5.24
CA LEU A 96 -15.45 1.43 -3.82
C LEU A 96 -16.69 1.33 -2.91
N GLU A 97 -17.88 1.07 -3.48
CA GLU A 97 -19.09 0.81 -2.71
C GLU A 97 -19.08 -0.63 -2.21
N PHE A 98 -19.43 -0.83 -0.93
CA PHE A 98 -19.47 -2.16 -0.33
C PHE A 98 -20.51 -3.07 -0.99
N GLN A 99 -20.10 -4.28 -1.28
CA GLN A 99 -20.91 -5.34 -1.88
C GLN A 99 -20.86 -6.59 -1.01
N ASN A 100 -21.94 -7.35 -1.00
CA ASN A 100 -21.96 -8.66 -0.36
C ASN A 100 -21.04 -9.65 -1.14
N ASP A 101 -20.33 -10.52 -0.38
CA ASP A 101 -19.62 -11.68 -0.93
C ASP A 101 -20.06 -12.95 -0.19
N LEU A 102 -19.40 -13.37 0.88
CA LEU A 102 -19.93 -14.44 1.75
C LEU A 102 -21.15 -13.98 2.54
N ALA A 103 -21.19 -12.73 2.98
CA ALA A 103 -22.37 -12.17 3.61
C ALA A 103 -23.52 -12.01 2.60
N THR A 104 -24.72 -12.37 3.00
CA THR A 104 -25.96 -12.10 2.27
C THR A 104 -26.65 -10.85 2.79
N ASP A 105 -26.41 -10.53 4.06
CA ASP A 105 -26.91 -9.33 4.74
C ASP A 105 -26.04 -9.03 5.95
N TYR A 106 -25.98 -7.76 6.37
CA TYR A 106 -25.30 -7.35 7.60
C TYR A 106 -25.88 -6.05 8.15
N PHE A 107 -25.81 -5.90 9.46
CA PHE A 107 -26.21 -4.66 10.13
C PHE A 107 -25.40 -4.40 11.40
N CYS A 108 -25.34 -3.13 11.77
CA CYS A 108 -24.74 -2.67 13.04
C CYS A 108 -25.86 -2.30 14.02
N SER A 109 -25.67 -2.62 15.29
CA SER A 109 -26.57 -2.16 16.36
C SER A 109 -26.52 -0.62 16.50
N ASP A 110 -27.61 -0.03 17.02
CA ASP A 110 -27.73 1.43 17.18
C ASP A 110 -26.60 2.06 18.03
N ASP A 111 -25.99 1.30 18.93
CA ASP A 111 -24.86 1.74 19.75
C ASP A 111 -23.49 1.53 19.09
N GLY A 112 -23.46 0.97 17.88
CA GLY A 112 -22.24 0.72 17.13
C GLY A 112 -21.35 -0.41 17.68
N LEU A 113 -21.84 -1.20 18.66
CA LEU A 113 -21.03 -2.17 19.40
C LEU A 113 -21.22 -3.63 18.94
N THR A 114 -22.21 -3.91 18.11
CA THR A 114 -22.46 -5.27 17.60
C THR A 114 -22.74 -5.23 16.11
N TRP A 115 -21.93 -5.95 15.36
CA TRP A 115 -22.18 -6.22 13.94
C TRP A 115 -22.66 -7.65 13.76
N THR A 116 -23.78 -7.83 13.07
CA THR A 116 -24.32 -9.14 12.74
C THR A 116 -24.23 -9.37 11.24
N PHE A 117 -23.71 -10.52 10.84
CA PHE A 117 -23.60 -10.95 9.45
C PHE A 117 -24.39 -12.24 9.26
N ALA A 118 -25.27 -12.27 8.26
CA ALA A 118 -25.85 -13.49 7.72
C ALA A 118 -24.99 -13.93 6.53
N ILE A 119 -24.53 -15.17 6.51
CA ILE A 119 -23.67 -15.68 5.43
C ILE A 119 -24.37 -16.78 4.61
N ARG A 120 -23.87 -17.01 3.42
CA ARG A 120 -24.29 -18.08 2.49
C ARG A 120 -24.12 -19.45 3.13
N ASP A 121 -24.95 -20.43 2.72
CA ASP A 121 -24.91 -21.81 3.17
C ASP A 121 -24.49 -22.80 2.06
N ASP A 122 -24.17 -22.28 0.85
CA ASP A 122 -23.83 -23.06 -0.34
C ASP A 122 -22.34 -23.03 -0.69
N VAL A 123 -21.49 -22.39 0.14
CA VAL A 123 -20.05 -22.24 -0.10
C VAL A 123 -19.25 -23.40 0.46
N LYS A 124 -18.24 -23.84 -0.30
CA LYS A 124 -17.26 -24.84 0.14
C LYS A 124 -15.84 -24.34 -0.01
N PHE A 125 -14.99 -24.77 0.89
CA PHE A 125 -13.55 -24.68 0.70
C PHE A 125 -13.06 -25.66 -0.38
N THR A 126 -11.87 -25.41 -0.93
CA THR A 126 -11.24 -26.21 -1.97
C THR A 126 -10.90 -27.65 -1.53
N ASN A 127 -10.94 -27.95 -0.23
CA ASN A 127 -10.85 -29.31 0.31
C ASN A 127 -12.21 -30.05 0.38
N GLY A 128 -13.30 -29.38 -0.01
CA GLY A 128 -14.68 -29.90 -0.02
C GLY A 128 -15.47 -29.69 1.26
N ASP A 129 -14.87 -29.17 2.34
CA ASP A 129 -15.59 -28.85 3.58
C ASP A 129 -16.51 -27.64 3.38
N PRO A 130 -17.71 -27.61 3.99
CA PRO A 130 -18.59 -26.45 3.96
C PRO A 130 -17.96 -25.29 4.74
N LEU A 131 -18.08 -24.06 4.20
CA LEU A 131 -17.78 -22.84 4.92
C LEU A 131 -18.99 -22.45 5.79
N THR A 132 -18.75 -22.13 7.06
CA THR A 132 -19.76 -21.80 8.05
C THR A 132 -19.37 -20.57 8.87
N ALA A 133 -20.31 -20.03 9.64
CA ALA A 133 -20.04 -18.93 10.57
C ALA A 133 -18.97 -19.26 11.63
N SER A 134 -18.70 -20.56 11.91
CA SER A 134 -17.59 -20.98 12.78
C SER A 134 -16.23 -20.62 12.17
N ASP A 135 -16.07 -20.78 10.85
CA ASP A 135 -14.83 -20.43 10.14
C ASP A 135 -14.60 -18.92 10.14
N VAL A 136 -15.68 -18.14 9.99
CA VAL A 136 -15.63 -16.68 10.10
C VAL A 136 -15.20 -16.25 11.51
N ALA A 137 -15.85 -16.79 12.55
CA ALA A 137 -15.52 -16.48 13.94
C ALA A 137 -14.09 -16.93 14.29
N PHE A 138 -13.66 -18.09 13.80
CA PHE A 138 -12.27 -18.57 13.95
C PHE A 138 -11.27 -17.61 13.34
N THR A 139 -11.51 -17.18 12.09
CA THR A 139 -10.62 -16.26 11.37
C THR A 139 -10.47 -14.94 12.12
N ILE A 140 -11.58 -14.29 12.47
CA ILE A 140 -11.58 -13.00 13.17
C ILE A 140 -10.91 -13.11 14.53
N ASN A 141 -11.26 -14.13 15.33
CA ASN A 141 -10.63 -14.36 16.63
C ASN A 141 -9.15 -14.75 16.52
N GLY A 142 -8.74 -15.35 15.41
CA GLY A 142 -7.35 -15.65 15.08
C GLY A 142 -6.53 -14.38 14.87
N VAL A 143 -7.07 -13.42 14.11
CA VAL A 143 -6.46 -12.10 13.91
C VAL A 143 -6.35 -11.33 15.23
N ILE A 144 -7.44 -11.28 16.02
CA ILE A 144 -7.46 -10.57 17.34
C ILE A 144 -6.39 -11.12 18.30
N LYS A 145 -6.13 -12.42 18.26
CA LYS A 145 -5.15 -13.09 19.17
C LYS A 145 -3.75 -13.11 18.60
N GLY A 146 -3.60 -12.94 17.30
CA GLY A 146 -2.31 -12.94 16.60
C GLY A 146 -1.61 -11.59 16.71
N GLU A 147 -0.26 -11.63 16.77
CA GLU A 147 0.56 -10.42 16.78
C GLU A 147 1.11 -10.07 15.37
N ALA A 148 0.70 -10.81 14.35
CA ALA A 148 1.34 -10.76 13.03
C ALA A 148 0.39 -10.41 11.87
N SER A 149 -0.87 -10.09 12.14
CA SER A 149 -1.81 -9.72 11.09
C SER A 149 -1.77 -8.22 10.82
N GLU A 150 -1.74 -7.84 9.55
CA GLU A 150 -1.89 -6.46 9.08
C GLU A 150 -3.35 -5.98 9.09
N ALA A 151 -4.31 -6.89 9.32
CA ALA A 151 -5.72 -6.55 9.41
C ALA A 151 -6.01 -5.93 10.80
N ASP A 152 -6.39 -4.66 10.85
CA ASP A 152 -6.76 -4.01 12.10
C ASP A 152 -8.15 -4.44 12.58
N LEU A 153 -8.17 -5.26 13.63
CA LEU A 153 -9.34 -5.66 14.39
C LEU A 153 -9.20 -5.32 15.89
N SER A 154 -8.36 -4.35 16.22
CA SER A 154 -8.07 -3.94 17.61
C SER A 154 -9.32 -3.50 18.38
N MET A 155 -10.35 -3.02 17.69
CA MET A 155 -11.63 -2.64 18.29
C MET A 155 -12.60 -3.80 18.46
N VAL A 156 -12.33 -4.97 17.85
CA VAL A 156 -13.17 -6.16 17.98
C VAL A 156 -12.73 -6.96 19.21
N ARG A 157 -13.65 -7.14 20.17
CA ARG A 157 -13.42 -7.94 21.36
C ARG A 157 -13.44 -9.43 21.05
N GLU A 158 -14.42 -9.85 20.27
CA GLU A 158 -14.63 -11.25 19.90
C GLU A 158 -15.60 -11.38 18.72
N ALA A 159 -15.52 -12.48 17.99
CA ALA A 159 -16.52 -12.93 17.03
C ALA A 159 -17.14 -14.25 17.51
N VAL A 160 -18.46 -14.38 17.41
CA VAL A 160 -19.23 -15.55 17.89
C VAL A 160 -20.14 -16.07 16.78
N ALA A 161 -19.97 -17.33 16.39
CA ALA A 161 -20.93 -18.02 15.54
C ALA A 161 -22.19 -18.31 16.33
N ILE A 162 -23.31 -17.72 15.93
CA ILE A 162 -24.62 -17.90 16.58
C ILE A 162 -25.27 -19.22 16.12
N ASP A 163 -25.13 -19.50 14.84
CA ASP A 163 -25.50 -20.75 14.19
C ASP A 163 -24.59 -21.00 12.98
N ALA A 164 -24.97 -21.89 12.06
CA ALA A 164 -24.13 -22.21 10.89
C ALA A 164 -23.99 -21.05 9.91
N THR A 165 -24.92 -20.10 9.91
CA THR A 165 -25.03 -19.01 8.92
C THR A 165 -25.05 -17.61 9.51
N HIS A 166 -24.96 -17.47 10.83
CA HIS A 166 -24.95 -16.16 11.49
C HIS A 166 -23.73 -16.02 12.41
N VAL A 167 -23.03 -14.89 12.27
CA VAL A 167 -21.91 -14.52 13.13
C VAL A 167 -22.13 -13.11 13.67
N GLU A 168 -21.80 -12.91 14.94
CA GLU A 168 -21.81 -11.60 15.59
C GLU A 168 -20.38 -11.20 15.97
N LEU A 169 -20.04 -9.95 15.67
CA LEU A 169 -18.78 -9.31 16.08
C LEU A 169 -19.10 -8.30 17.18
N TYR A 170 -18.51 -8.47 18.33
CA TYR A 170 -18.68 -7.58 19.49
C TYR A 170 -17.48 -6.64 19.58
N LEU A 171 -17.72 -5.34 19.58
CA LEU A 171 -16.71 -4.29 19.62
C LEU A 171 -16.56 -3.75 21.05
N THR A 172 -15.37 -3.24 21.37
CA THR A 172 -15.07 -2.53 22.62
C THR A 172 -15.53 -1.07 22.58
N LYS A 173 -15.51 -0.47 21.38
CA LYS A 173 -16.06 0.85 21.05
C LYS A 173 -16.50 0.85 19.58
N PRO A 174 -17.38 1.76 19.16
CA PRO A 174 -17.75 1.86 17.74
C PRO A 174 -16.49 2.06 16.87
N TYR A 175 -16.51 1.46 15.69
CA TYR A 175 -15.38 1.51 14.76
C TYR A 175 -15.85 1.43 13.32
N ASN A 176 -15.91 2.55 12.63
CA ASN A 176 -16.48 2.66 11.28
C ASN A 176 -15.59 2.12 10.17
N MET A 177 -14.32 1.82 10.46
CA MET A 177 -13.41 1.21 9.47
C MET A 177 -13.52 -0.31 9.40
N LEU A 178 -14.32 -0.96 10.25
CA LEU A 178 -14.46 -2.42 10.29
C LEU A 178 -14.79 -3.03 8.93
N LEU A 179 -15.70 -2.43 8.18
CA LEU A 179 -16.09 -2.95 6.87
C LEU A 179 -14.93 -2.93 5.85
N TYR A 180 -14.07 -1.92 5.90
CA TYR A 180 -12.88 -1.88 5.04
C TYR A 180 -11.91 -3.03 5.33
N THR A 181 -11.69 -3.32 6.63
CA THR A 181 -10.88 -4.49 7.05
C THR A 181 -11.52 -5.79 6.59
N LEU A 182 -12.83 -5.95 6.77
CA LEU A 182 -13.55 -7.17 6.38
C LEU A 182 -13.64 -7.37 4.85
N ALA A 183 -13.49 -6.30 4.06
CA ALA A 183 -13.49 -6.37 2.60
C ALA A 183 -12.18 -6.97 2.02
N VAL A 184 -11.12 -7.03 2.83
CA VAL A 184 -9.82 -7.60 2.43
C VAL A 184 -9.40 -8.80 3.29
N LEU A 185 -10.10 -9.09 4.38
CA LEU A 185 -9.81 -10.22 5.25
C LEU A 185 -10.41 -11.52 4.70
N GLY A 186 -9.57 -12.36 4.16
CA GLY A 186 -9.96 -13.68 3.66
C GLY A 186 -10.32 -14.66 4.78
N ILE A 187 -11.40 -15.42 4.62
CA ILE A 187 -11.86 -16.42 5.59
C ILE A 187 -11.14 -17.74 5.38
N VAL A 188 -10.60 -18.30 6.46
CA VAL A 188 -9.83 -19.55 6.47
C VAL A 188 -10.62 -20.69 7.15
N PRO A 189 -10.39 -21.97 6.76
CA PRO A 189 -11.09 -23.10 7.36
C PRO A 189 -10.56 -23.43 8.76
N GLU A 190 -11.37 -23.31 9.80
CA GLU A 190 -11.01 -23.63 11.19
C GLU A 190 -10.37 -25.02 11.34
N LYS A 191 -10.96 -26.03 10.69
CA LYS A 191 -10.51 -27.42 10.85
C LYS A 191 -9.23 -27.78 10.07
N ALA A 192 -8.92 -27.02 9.03
CA ALA A 192 -7.80 -27.29 8.14
C ALA A 192 -6.72 -26.20 8.21
N TYR A 193 -6.87 -25.24 9.11
CA TYR A 193 -5.85 -24.22 9.35
C TYR A 193 -4.68 -24.79 10.14
N GLY A 194 -3.45 -24.48 9.75
CA GLY A 194 -2.21 -24.97 10.41
C GLY A 194 -1.00 -24.10 10.05
N ASP A 195 0.16 -24.44 10.62
CA ASP A 195 1.40 -23.65 10.52
C ASP A 195 1.92 -23.46 9.09
N ASP A 196 1.55 -24.33 8.16
CA ASP A 196 1.96 -24.28 6.76
C ASP A 196 0.89 -23.65 5.84
N TYR A 197 -0.18 -23.09 6.42
CA TYR A 197 -1.30 -22.54 5.66
C TYR A 197 -0.85 -21.51 4.62
N GLY A 198 0.07 -20.61 4.96
CA GLY A 198 0.56 -19.59 4.04
C GLY A 198 1.21 -20.14 2.76
N ALA A 199 1.81 -21.34 2.84
CA ALA A 199 2.40 -22.02 1.69
C ALA A 199 1.42 -22.98 0.98
N ASN A 200 0.40 -23.47 1.69
CA ASN A 200 -0.59 -24.43 1.20
C ASN A 200 -2.02 -23.94 1.55
N PRO A 201 -2.45 -22.79 1.03
CA PRO A 201 -3.72 -22.20 1.41
C PRO A 201 -4.91 -23.02 0.92
N ILE A 202 -5.91 -23.17 1.79
CA ILE A 202 -7.21 -23.75 1.48
C ILE A 202 -8.23 -22.62 1.57
N GLY A 203 -8.77 -22.22 0.45
CA GLY A 203 -9.71 -21.09 0.38
C GLY A 203 -11.03 -21.48 -0.26
N SER A 204 -11.93 -20.52 -0.37
CA SER A 204 -13.21 -20.61 -1.05
C SER A 204 -13.33 -19.62 -2.22
N GLY A 205 -12.24 -18.89 -2.51
CA GLY A 205 -12.20 -17.83 -3.52
C GLY A 205 -12.16 -18.33 -4.96
N ARG A 206 -12.01 -17.40 -5.86
CA ARG A 206 -12.05 -17.60 -7.34
C ARG A 206 -10.90 -18.45 -7.85
N TYR A 207 -9.76 -18.47 -7.14
CA TYR A 207 -8.55 -19.19 -7.52
C TYR A 207 -8.02 -20.06 -6.38
N MET A 208 -7.16 -21.00 -6.77
CA MET A 208 -6.39 -21.87 -5.88
C MET A 208 -4.92 -21.70 -6.20
N LEU A 209 -4.06 -21.80 -5.20
CA LEU A 209 -2.62 -21.89 -5.43
C LEU A 209 -2.30 -23.21 -6.14
N GLU A 210 -1.67 -23.13 -7.31
CA GLU A 210 -1.16 -24.30 -8.04
C GLU A 210 0.31 -24.54 -7.71
N GLN A 211 1.12 -23.47 -7.71
CA GLN A 211 2.57 -23.53 -7.48
C GLN A 211 3.08 -22.18 -6.97
N TRP A 212 4.06 -22.23 -6.10
CA TRP A 212 4.82 -21.06 -5.67
C TRP A 212 6.32 -21.35 -5.71
N ASP A 213 7.01 -20.75 -6.64
CA ASP A 213 8.47 -20.78 -6.74
C ASP A 213 9.01 -19.49 -6.11
N LYS A 214 9.42 -19.56 -4.83
CA LYS A 214 9.84 -18.39 -4.05
C LYS A 214 10.93 -17.59 -4.76
N GLY A 215 10.75 -16.27 -4.80
CA GLY A 215 11.62 -15.32 -5.50
C GLY A 215 11.46 -15.33 -7.02
N GLN A 216 10.50 -16.08 -7.58
CA GLN A 216 10.34 -16.20 -9.03
C GLN A 216 8.89 -15.99 -9.49
N GLN A 217 7.95 -16.82 -9.03
CA GLN A 217 6.57 -16.78 -9.50
C GLN A 217 5.57 -17.45 -8.58
N VAL A 218 4.34 -17.01 -8.70
CA VAL A 218 3.14 -17.67 -8.17
C VAL A 218 2.26 -18.07 -9.33
N ILE A 219 1.72 -19.27 -9.29
CA ILE A 219 0.79 -19.79 -10.28
C ILE A 219 -0.54 -20.11 -9.59
N LEU A 220 -1.58 -19.45 -10.05
CA LEU A 220 -2.94 -19.68 -9.60
C LEU A 220 -3.74 -20.37 -10.70
N LYS A 221 -4.64 -21.28 -10.31
CA LYS A 221 -5.63 -21.89 -11.19
C LYS A 221 -7.04 -21.60 -10.71
N ALA A 222 -7.99 -21.48 -11.63
CA ALA A 222 -9.38 -21.26 -11.29
C ALA A 222 -9.90 -22.36 -10.36
N ASN A 223 -10.68 -21.97 -9.34
CA ASN A 223 -11.37 -22.87 -8.45
C ASN A 223 -12.62 -23.43 -9.15
N PRO A 224 -12.70 -24.73 -9.43
CA PRO A 224 -13.84 -25.33 -10.14
C PRO A 224 -15.13 -25.35 -9.32
N ASP A 225 -15.02 -25.22 -7.98
CA ASP A 225 -16.13 -25.23 -7.04
C ASP A 225 -16.46 -23.82 -6.52
N TYR A 226 -15.98 -22.77 -7.22
CA TYR A 226 -16.30 -21.38 -6.85
C TYR A 226 -17.80 -21.11 -6.97
N TYR A 227 -18.39 -20.49 -5.96
CA TYR A 227 -19.85 -20.25 -5.86
C TYR A 227 -20.35 -19.08 -6.72
N GLY A 228 -19.45 -18.25 -7.25
CA GLY A 228 -19.76 -17.13 -8.13
C GLY A 228 -19.64 -17.48 -9.61
N GLU A 229 -19.40 -16.47 -10.45
CA GLU A 229 -19.17 -16.67 -11.88
C GLU A 229 -17.84 -17.41 -12.11
N GLU A 230 -17.86 -18.34 -13.05
CA GLU A 230 -16.66 -19.11 -13.40
C GLU A 230 -15.58 -18.19 -13.99
N PRO A 231 -14.34 -18.14 -13.42
CA PRO A 231 -13.27 -17.32 -13.96
C PRO A 231 -12.99 -17.57 -15.45
N LYS A 232 -12.93 -16.53 -16.27
CA LYS A 232 -12.57 -16.64 -17.69
C LYS A 232 -11.09 -16.98 -17.85
N MET A 233 -10.21 -16.36 -17.05
CA MET A 233 -8.81 -16.74 -16.96
C MET A 233 -8.68 -17.96 -16.04
N LYS A 234 -8.41 -19.12 -16.62
CA LYS A 234 -8.30 -20.38 -15.86
C LYS A 234 -6.97 -20.52 -15.14
N ARG A 235 -5.96 -19.81 -15.62
CA ARG A 235 -4.61 -19.83 -15.04
C ARG A 235 -4.00 -18.43 -15.04
N VAL A 236 -3.48 -18.01 -13.91
CA VAL A 236 -2.79 -16.74 -13.72
C VAL A 236 -1.37 -17.02 -13.24
N VAL A 237 -0.38 -16.56 -13.99
CA VAL A 237 1.02 -16.64 -13.58
C VAL A 237 1.46 -15.24 -13.19
N VAL A 238 1.86 -15.05 -11.93
CA VAL A 238 2.47 -13.81 -11.44
C VAL A 238 3.97 -14.06 -11.34
N ALA A 239 4.75 -13.38 -12.19
CA ALA A 239 6.20 -13.46 -12.21
C ALA A 239 6.81 -12.22 -11.53
N PHE A 240 7.71 -12.43 -10.56
CA PHE A 240 8.36 -11.36 -9.81
C PHE A 240 9.69 -10.97 -10.46
N MET A 241 9.86 -9.69 -10.80
CA MET A 241 11.08 -9.21 -11.45
C MET A 241 11.28 -7.70 -11.27
N GLU A 242 12.50 -7.23 -11.46
CA GLU A 242 12.83 -5.81 -11.40
C GLU A 242 12.33 -5.04 -12.65
N GLU A 243 12.24 -3.70 -12.58
CA GLU A 243 11.65 -2.84 -13.62
C GLU A 243 12.23 -3.08 -15.02
N ASP A 244 13.54 -3.14 -15.14
CA ASP A 244 14.23 -3.34 -16.41
C ASP A 244 14.07 -4.77 -16.95
N ALA A 245 14.00 -5.77 -16.07
CA ALA A 245 13.71 -7.15 -16.44
C ALA A 245 12.27 -7.31 -16.92
N ALA A 246 11.29 -6.66 -16.28
CA ALA A 246 9.89 -6.65 -16.72
C ALA A 246 9.74 -6.03 -18.11
N LEU A 247 10.41 -4.90 -18.36
CA LEU A 247 10.45 -4.25 -19.66
C LEU A 247 11.11 -5.13 -20.74
N ALA A 248 12.19 -5.83 -20.40
CA ALA A 248 12.87 -6.76 -21.30
C ALA A 248 11.98 -7.99 -21.61
N ALA A 249 11.28 -8.54 -20.61
CA ALA A 249 10.36 -9.66 -20.77
C ALA A 249 9.17 -9.28 -21.67
N ALA A 250 8.61 -8.07 -21.52
CA ALA A 250 7.58 -7.57 -22.43
C ALA A 250 8.09 -7.44 -23.88
N ARG A 251 9.29 -6.88 -24.08
CA ARG A 251 9.92 -6.78 -25.41
C ARG A 251 10.17 -8.15 -26.05
N ALA A 252 10.49 -9.14 -25.25
CA ALA A 252 10.69 -10.52 -25.71
C ALA A 252 9.37 -11.28 -25.89
N GLY A 253 8.21 -10.69 -25.52
CA GLY A 253 6.91 -11.34 -25.59
C GLY A 253 6.72 -12.48 -24.58
N GLN A 254 7.47 -12.47 -23.47
CA GLN A 254 7.47 -13.52 -22.45
C GLN A 254 6.39 -13.34 -21.39
N VAL A 255 5.85 -12.13 -21.24
CA VAL A 255 4.77 -11.80 -20.33
C VAL A 255 3.63 -11.14 -21.11
N ASP A 256 2.42 -11.19 -20.61
CA ASP A 256 1.24 -10.61 -21.28
C ASP A 256 0.96 -9.20 -20.79
N ILE A 257 1.30 -8.94 -19.53
CA ILE A 257 1.24 -7.63 -18.92
C ILE A 257 2.47 -7.45 -18.02
N ALA A 258 3.11 -6.29 -18.09
CA ALA A 258 4.31 -5.97 -17.32
C ALA A 258 4.14 -4.61 -16.65
N PHE A 259 4.38 -4.53 -15.33
CA PHE A 259 4.47 -3.22 -14.68
C PHE A 259 5.60 -2.40 -15.29
N THR A 260 5.45 -1.09 -15.23
CA THR A 260 6.48 -0.16 -15.69
C THR A 260 6.41 1.16 -14.92
N ALA A 261 7.52 1.85 -14.84
CA ALA A 261 7.57 3.18 -14.25
C ALA A 261 7.21 4.27 -15.28
N ALA A 262 6.75 5.42 -14.80
CA ALA A 262 6.38 6.55 -15.65
C ALA A 262 7.55 7.03 -16.54
N VAL A 263 8.79 6.92 -16.07
CA VAL A 263 10.00 7.26 -16.84
C VAL A 263 10.20 6.39 -18.10
N TYR A 264 9.54 5.24 -18.18
CA TYR A 264 9.58 4.33 -19.34
C TYR A 264 8.29 4.35 -20.17
N SER A 265 7.30 5.16 -19.81
CA SER A 265 5.97 5.19 -20.46
C SER A 265 6.01 5.48 -21.96
N ASP A 266 7.01 6.22 -22.44
CA ASP A 266 7.20 6.54 -23.87
C ASP A 266 7.77 5.37 -24.70
N GLN A 267 8.16 4.29 -24.08
CA GLN A 267 8.71 3.13 -24.77
C GLN A 267 7.64 2.52 -25.71
N LYS A 268 8.08 2.10 -26.90
CA LYS A 268 7.22 1.40 -27.86
C LYS A 268 7.61 -0.08 -27.89
N ILE A 269 6.68 -0.93 -27.52
CA ILE A 269 6.85 -2.38 -27.54
C ILE A 269 5.87 -2.96 -28.57
N ALA A 270 6.38 -3.79 -29.47
CA ALA A 270 5.54 -4.38 -30.53
C ALA A 270 4.44 -5.25 -29.91
N ASN A 271 3.20 -5.08 -30.35
CA ASN A 271 2.00 -5.76 -29.87
C ASN A 271 1.62 -5.48 -28.41
N TYR A 272 2.15 -4.42 -27.82
CA TYR A 272 1.74 -3.92 -26.51
C TYR A 272 1.26 -2.48 -26.58
N GLU A 273 0.40 -2.13 -25.66
CA GLU A 273 -0.04 -0.77 -25.38
C GLU A 273 0.14 -0.45 -23.90
N LEU A 274 0.23 0.84 -23.58
CA LEU A 274 0.31 1.29 -22.20
C LEU A 274 -1.09 1.31 -21.59
N LEU A 275 -1.26 0.64 -20.46
CA LEU A 275 -2.41 0.73 -19.58
C LEU A 275 -2.02 1.61 -18.37
N ALA A 276 -2.76 2.68 -18.14
CA ALA A 276 -2.65 3.51 -16.94
C ALA A 276 -3.86 3.24 -16.05
N CYS A 277 -3.61 2.80 -14.81
CA CYS A 277 -4.64 2.57 -13.82
C CYS A 277 -4.65 3.74 -12.83
N GLU A 278 -5.83 4.33 -12.63
CA GLU A 278 -6.03 5.37 -11.64
C GLU A 278 -5.75 4.83 -10.23
N THR A 279 -5.21 5.69 -9.36
CA THR A 279 -4.83 5.31 -8.01
C THR A 279 -5.22 6.34 -6.99
N VAL A 280 -5.19 5.95 -5.71
CA VAL A 280 -5.06 6.86 -4.56
C VAL A 280 -3.62 6.88 -4.02
N ASP A 281 -2.66 6.33 -4.77
CA ASP A 281 -1.26 6.17 -4.38
C ASP A 281 -0.49 7.49 -4.43
N SER A 282 -0.29 8.09 -3.27
CA SER A 282 0.35 9.41 -3.07
C SER A 282 1.83 9.29 -2.73
N ARG A 283 2.62 10.24 -3.24
CA ARG A 283 4.04 10.43 -2.86
C ARG A 283 4.16 11.69 -2.02
N GLY A 284 4.60 11.54 -0.76
CA GLY A 284 4.75 12.63 0.19
C GLY A 284 6.08 12.55 0.94
N ILE A 285 6.62 13.72 1.31
CA ILE A 285 7.82 13.82 2.13
C ILE A 285 7.40 14.21 3.54
N SER A 286 7.73 13.37 4.53
CA SER A 286 7.54 13.70 5.95
C SER A 286 8.52 14.78 6.38
N LEU A 287 8.05 15.74 7.18
CA LEU A 287 8.84 16.87 7.66
C LEU A 287 8.87 16.85 9.19
N PRO A 288 9.88 16.24 9.84
CA PRO A 288 9.95 16.18 11.30
C PRO A 288 9.79 17.54 11.96
N THR A 289 8.83 17.64 12.89
CA THR A 289 8.45 18.92 13.52
C THR A 289 9.24 19.27 14.78
N PRO A 290 9.81 18.32 15.58
CA PRO A 290 10.61 18.65 16.74
C PRO A 290 12.02 19.14 16.39
N GLN A 291 12.62 19.90 17.31
CA GLN A 291 14.07 20.14 17.30
C GLN A 291 14.82 18.83 17.54
N PRO A 292 16.07 18.69 17.03
CA PRO A 292 16.88 17.52 17.30
C PRO A 292 17.05 17.26 18.80
N GLY A 293 16.75 16.03 19.22
CA GLY A 293 16.98 15.61 20.61
C GLY A 293 16.01 14.51 21.04
N GLY A 294 16.53 13.58 21.85
CA GLY A 294 15.75 12.43 22.29
C GLY A 294 15.61 11.33 21.24
N THR A 295 14.76 10.38 21.57
CA THR A 295 14.46 9.23 20.71
C THR A 295 12.97 8.89 20.80
N LYS A 296 12.41 8.32 19.74
CA LYS A 296 11.08 7.71 19.68
C LYS A 296 11.26 6.23 19.36
N GLU A 297 10.52 5.39 20.04
CA GLU A 297 10.47 3.95 19.75
C GLU A 297 9.62 3.74 18.48
N GLY A 298 10.16 2.98 17.54
CA GLY A 298 9.42 2.53 16.36
C GLY A 298 8.73 1.19 16.62
N ASP A 299 7.97 0.69 15.65
CA ASP A 299 7.15 -0.54 15.78
C ASP A 299 7.97 -1.79 16.13
N SER A 300 9.24 -1.80 15.75
CA SER A 300 10.19 -2.88 16.12
C SER A 300 10.68 -2.83 17.56
N GLY A 301 10.24 -1.86 18.38
CA GLY A 301 10.77 -1.62 19.73
C GLY A 301 12.19 -1.02 19.76
N VAL A 302 12.70 -0.59 18.61
CA VAL A 302 14.01 0.09 18.50
C VAL A 302 13.80 1.60 18.60
N ALA A 303 14.59 2.25 19.47
CA ALA A 303 14.56 3.71 19.61
C ALA A 303 15.41 4.39 18.54
N TYR A 304 14.80 5.31 17.81
CA TYR A 304 15.42 6.11 16.74
C TYR A 304 15.52 7.58 17.14
N PRO A 305 16.51 8.32 16.61
CA PRO A 305 16.64 9.77 16.87
C PRO A 305 15.43 10.54 16.35
N VAL A 306 15.07 11.63 17.03
CA VAL A 306 13.94 12.50 16.70
C VAL A 306 14.40 13.90 16.40
N GLY A 307 13.75 14.51 15.41
CA GLY A 307 13.79 15.95 15.14
C GLY A 307 14.88 16.38 14.16
N ASN A 308 14.62 17.50 13.49
CA ASN A 308 15.47 18.08 12.44
C ASN A 308 15.61 19.59 12.66
N ALA A 309 16.84 20.10 12.64
CA ALA A 309 17.12 21.51 12.94
C ALA A 309 16.49 22.49 11.93
N VAL A 310 16.24 22.05 10.70
CA VAL A 310 15.70 22.88 9.62
C VAL A 310 14.18 22.76 9.55
N THR A 311 13.67 21.51 9.47
CA THR A 311 12.21 21.28 9.33
C THR A 311 11.43 21.50 10.62
N SER A 312 12.07 21.59 11.79
CA SER A 312 11.40 22.00 13.04
C SER A 312 10.88 23.44 12.99
N ASP A 313 11.44 24.31 12.16
CA ASP A 313 10.89 25.64 11.92
C ASP A 313 9.66 25.56 11.01
N ILE A 314 8.50 25.96 11.54
CA ILE A 314 7.22 25.93 10.81
C ILE A 314 7.25 26.78 9.53
N ALA A 315 8.01 27.89 9.52
CA ALA A 315 8.14 28.73 8.33
C ALA A 315 8.84 27.99 7.18
N VAL A 316 9.80 27.13 7.50
CA VAL A 316 10.46 26.28 6.50
C VAL A 316 9.48 25.26 5.93
N ARG A 317 8.73 24.54 6.77
CA ARG A 317 7.74 23.56 6.30
C ARG A 317 6.65 24.18 5.43
N ARG A 318 6.14 25.36 5.85
CA ARG A 318 5.17 26.13 5.04
C ARG A 318 5.78 26.60 3.74
N ALA A 319 6.97 27.18 3.76
CA ALA A 319 7.67 27.65 2.56
C ALA A 319 7.92 26.50 1.56
N ILE A 320 8.28 25.32 2.03
CA ILE A 320 8.43 24.11 1.18
C ILE A 320 7.08 23.82 0.48
N ASN A 321 5.97 23.81 1.20
CA ASN A 321 4.65 23.50 0.66
C ASN A 321 4.18 24.48 -0.41
N TYR A 322 4.38 25.80 -0.19
CA TYR A 322 4.04 26.85 -1.16
C TYR A 322 5.05 26.96 -2.30
N GLY A 323 6.30 26.55 -2.08
CA GLY A 323 7.36 26.63 -3.08
C GLY A 323 7.43 25.47 -4.06
N VAL A 324 6.76 24.35 -3.79
CA VAL A 324 6.74 23.18 -4.67
C VAL A 324 5.76 23.37 -5.84
N ASP A 325 6.28 23.29 -7.06
CA ASP A 325 5.49 23.25 -8.30
C ASP A 325 5.16 21.80 -8.67
N ARG A 326 4.01 21.34 -8.19
CA ARG A 326 3.52 19.99 -8.38
C ARG A 326 3.15 19.70 -9.84
N GLU A 327 2.58 20.68 -10.54
CA GLU A 327 2.22 20.54 -11.96
C GLU A 327 3.46 20.28 -12.83
N THR A 328 4.54 21.01 -12.57
CA THR A 328 5.83 20.78 -13.25
C THR A 328 6.38 19.39 -12.93
N MET A 329 6.25 18.90 -11.68
CA MET A 329 6.65 17.53 -11.33
C MET A 329 5.83 16.49 -12.11
N ILE A 330 4.50 16.60 -12.13
CA ILE A 330 3.64 15.68 -12.89
C ILE A 330 4.05 15.63 -14.35
N LYS A 331 4.22 16.78 -14.97
CA LYS A 331 4.54 16.88 -16.40
C LYS A 331 5.93 16.35 -16.74
N ASN A 332 6.95 16.73 -15.95
CA ASN A 332 8.36 16.55 -16.35
C ASN A 332 8.98 15.29 -15.73
N VAL A 333 8.43 14.80 -14.60
CA VAL A 333 9.01 13.66 -13.87
C VAL A 333 8.22 12.37 -14.18
N ILE A 334 6.89 12.45 -14.18
CA ILE A 334 6.04 11.27 -14.39
C ILE A 334 5.24 11.32 -15.71
N ASN A 335 5.71 12.14 -16.68
CA ASN A 335 5.18 12.20 -18.06
C ASN A 335 3.65 12.43 -18.14
N GLY A 336 3.06 13.08 -17.12
CA GLY A 336 1.63 13.33 -17.03
C GLY A 336 0.81 12.16 -16.47
N TYR A 337 1.45 11.07 -16.04
CA TYR A 337 0.75 9.91 -15.44
C TYR A 337 0.62 10.07 -13.93
N GLY A 338 -0.38 10.83 -13.55
CA GLY A 338 -0.72 11.15 -12.16
C GLY A 338 -1.33 12.54 -12.03
N THR A 339 -1.57 12.95 -10.80
CA THR A 339 -2.12 14.26 -10.45
C THR A 339 -1.35 14.88 -9.29
N PRO A 340 -1.33 16.22 -9.14
CA PRO A 340 -0.81 16.86 -7.95
C PRO A 340 -1.43 16.28 -6.68
N ALA A 341 -0.61 15.99 -5.66
CA ALA A 341 -1.08 15.56 -4.35
C ALA A 341 -0.90 16.66 -3.31
N TYR A 342 -1.87 16.79 -2.43
CA TYR A 342 -1.89 17.75 -1.33
C TYR A 342 -2.11 17.09 0.02
N SER A 343 -2.62 15.84 0.04
CA SER A 343 -2.77 14.98 1.22
C SER A 343 -2.63 13.51 0.82
N VAL A 344 -2.65 12.63 1.80
CA VAL A 344 -2.73 11.17 1.57
C VAL A 344 -4.09 10.75 1.00
N CYS A 345 -5.11 11.61 1.13
CA CYS A 345 -6.51 11.26 0.85
C CYS A 345 -7.26 12.32 0.03
N ASP A 346 -6.56 13.17 -0.72
CA ASP A 346 -7.18 14.27 -1.49
C ASP A 346 -8.09 13.79 -2.63
N LYS A 347 -8.04 12.52 -3.02
CA LYS A 347 -8.98 11.87 -3.93
C LYS A 347 -10.16 11.15 -3.23
N SER A 348 -10.18 11.18 -1.90
CA SER A 348 -11.18 10.48 -1.10
C SER A 348 -12.20 11.44 -0.48
N PRO A 349 -13.44 10.98 -0.14
CA PRO A 349 -14.46 11.85 0.43
C PRO A 349 -14.08 12.52 1.77
N TRP A 350 -13.17 11.91 2.52
CA TRP A 350 -12.62 12.43 3.79
C TRP A 350 -11.42 13.35 3.61
N GLY A 351 -10.97 13.60 2.38
CA GLY A 351 -9.93 14.58 2.08
C GLY A 351 -10.43 16.01 2.25
N SER A 352 -9.66 16.85 2.95
CA SER A 352 -10.01 18.26 3.10
C SER A 352 -9.60 19.06 1.85
N PRO A 353 -10.50 19.85 1.26
CA PRO A 353 -10.15 20.75 0.15
C PRO A 353 -9.16 21.84 0.60
N ASP A 354 -9.08 22.14 1.90
CA ASP A 354 -8.19 23.15 2.47
C ASP A 354 -6.71 22.70 2.52
N MET A 355 -6.45 21.44 2.24
CA MET A 355 -5.07 20.95 2.05
C MET A 355 -4.43 21.51 0.78
N LYS A 356 -5.24 21.89 -0.21
CA LYS A 356 -4.76 22.39 -1.48
C LYS A 356 -4.22 23.81 -1.36
N VAL A 357 -2.98 24.00 -1.81
CA VAL A 357 -2.32 25.30 -1.93
C VAL A 357 -1.82 25.52 -3.34
N GLU A 358 -1.91 26.77 -3.82
CA GLU A 358 -1.30 27.15 -5.09
C GLU A 358 0.20 27.37 -4.90
N THR A 359 0.98 27.05 -5.94
CA THR A 359 2.42 27.32 -5.93
C THR A 359 2.69 28.81 -5.92
N ASP A 360 3.37 29.31 -4.88
CA ASP A 360 3.77 30.71 -4.72
C ASP A 360 5.19 30.80 -4.14
N VAL A 361 6.18 30.77 -5.03
CA VAL A 361 7.60 30.88 -4.67
C VAL A 361 7.92 32.24 -4.01
N ALA A 362 7.21 33.32 -4.38
CA ALA A 362 7.42 34.63 -3.80
C ALA A 362 6.96 34.65 -2.34
N TYR A 363 5.77 34.12 -2.06
CA TYR A 363 5.26 33.95 -0.71
C TYR A 363 6.11 33.00 0.12
N ALA A 364 6.57 31.89 -0.45
CA ALA A 364 7.49 30.96 0.21
C ALA A 364 8.79 31.65 0.68
N LYS A 365 9.39 32.49 -0.18
CA LYS A 365 10.56 33.29 0.18
C LYS A 365 10.26 34.32 1.27
N GLN A 366 9.09 34.98 1.20
CA GLN A 366 8.65 35.92 2.23
C GLN A 366 8.52 35.25 3.61
N LEU A 367 7.92 34.05 3.69
CA LEU A 367 7.81 33.28 4.94
C LEU A 367 9.17 33.02 5.57
N LEU A 368 10.17 32.66 4.75
CA LEU A 368 11.56 32.44 5.20
C LEU A 368 12.22 33.74 5.67
N ASP A 369 12.04 34.84 4.92
CA ASP A 369 12.61 36.15 5.26
C ASP A 369 12.04 36.67 6.58
N GLU A 370 10.71 36.61 6.78
CA GLU A 370 10.02 37.03 8.02
C GLU A 370 10.41 36.17 9.21
N ALA A 371 10.73 34.89 9.00
CA ALA A 371 11.22 33.99 10.04
C ALA A 371 12.69 34.15 10.38
N GLY A 372 13.42 35.03 9.65
CA GLY A 372 14.83 35.31 9.90
C GLY A 372 15.83 34.39 9.19
N TRP A 373 15.38 33.60 8.22
CA TRP A 373 16.25 32.78 7.37
C TRP A 373 16.93 33.67 6.30
N ALA A 374 18.09 34.23 6.62
CA ALA A 374 18.82 35.12 5.74
C ALA A 374 19.56 34.36 4.62
N VAL A 375 19.57 34.90 3.40
CA VAL A 375 20.30 34.32 2.27
C VAL A 375 21.79 34.51 2.46
N GLY A 376 22.56 33.40 2.51
CA GLY A 376 24.02 33.39 2.59
C GLY A 376 24.70 33.77 1.29
N ALA A 377 26.04 33.95 1.33
CA ALA A 377 26.82 34.34 0.18
C ALA A 377 26.83 33.29 -0.97
N ASP A 378 26.54 32.04 -0.64
CA ASP A 378 26.40 30.91 -1.57
C ASP A 378 24.98 30.67 -2.05
N GLY A 379 24.04 31.53 -1.65
CA GLY A 379 22.63 31.45 -2.00
C GLY A 379 21.80 30.55 -1.08
N ILE A 380 22.40 29.85 -0.13
CA ILE A 380 21.68 29.02 0.85
C ILE A 380 21.38 29.86 2.09
N ARG A 381 20.18 29.70 2.64
CA ARG A 381 19.71 30.44 3.81
C ARG A 381 20.34 29.91 5.10
N GLU A 382 20.46 30.80 6.08
CA GLU A 382 20.96 30.50 7.42
C GLU A 382 20.17 31.27 8.47
N LYS A 383 19.91 30.66 9.61
CA LYS A 383 19.28 31.27 10.79
C LYS A 383 19.95 30.75 12.06
N ASP A 384 20.42 31.66 12.92
CA ASP A 384 21.04 31.34 14.22
C ASP A 384 22.19 30.32 14.12
N GLY A 385 22.97 30.34 13.02
CA GLY A 385 24.06 29.41 12.74
C GLY A 385 23.62 28.06 12.16
N VAL A 386 22.32 27.86 11.95
CA VAL A 386 21.78 26.68 11.27
C VAL A 386 21.63 26.98 9.79
N ARG A 387 22.34 26.23 8.95
CA ARG A 387 22.22 26.27 7.49
C ARG A 387 20.91 25.59 7.06
N ALA A 388 20.16 26.15 6.13
CA ALA A 388 18.97 25.54 5.54
C ALA A 388 19.35 24.38 4.62
N ALA A 389 19.81 23.27 5.22
CA ALA A 389 20.28 22.10 4.52
C ALA A 389 19.84 20.82 5.25
N PHE A 390 19.34 19.82 4.51
CA PHE A 390 18.97 18.52 5.06
C PHE A 390 19.15 17.39 4.04
N ASP A 391 19.23 16.17 4.52
CA ASP A 391 19.19 14.95 3.72
C ASP A 391 17.73 14.55 3.45
N LEU A 392 17.44 14.13 2.20
CA LEU A 392 16.16 13.56 1.80
C LEU A 392 16.38 12.10 1.39
N TYR A 393 15.80 11.17 2.15
CA TYR A 393 15.92 9.75 1.87
C TYR A 393 14.79 9.26 0.96
N TYR A 394 15.11 8.26 0.12
CA TYR A 394 14.15 7.56 -0.75
C TYR A 394 14.61 6.13 -1.03
N ALA A 395 13.68 5.22 -1.33
CA ALA A 395 14.00 3.84 -1.70
C ALA A 395 14.72 3.78 -3.05
N SER A 396 15.96 3.29 -3.06
CA SER A 396 16.87 3.33 -4.22
C SER A 396 16.45 2.44 -5.39
N ASN A 397 15.55 1.49 -5.17
CA ASN A 397 14.99 0.60 -6.19
C ASN A 397 13.71 1.12 -6.85
N ASP A 398 13.35 2.40 -6.62
CA ASP A 398 12.18 3.07 -7.19
C ASP A 398 12.62 4.28 -8.01
N SER A 399 12.56 4.15 -9.33
CA SER A 399 12.99 5.20 -10.27
C SER A 399 12.12 6.45 -10.22
N VAL A 400 10.82 6.32 -9.87
CA VAL A 400 9.91 7.46 -9.72
C VAL A 400 10.26 8.25 -8.46
N ARG A 401 10.51 7.57 -7.32
CA ARG A 401 10.95 8.25 -6.10
C ARG A 401 12.29 8.96 -6.29
N GLN A 402 13.22 8.35 -7.00
CA GLN A 402 14.50 9.00 -7.35
C GLN A 402 14.27 10.30 -8.15
N ALA A 403 13.46 10.25 -9.18
CA ALA A 403 13.21 11.39 -10.06
C ALA A 403 12.44 12.51 -9.34
N LEU A 404 11.43 12.17 -8.53
CA LEU A 404 10.69 13.14 -7.70
C LEU A 404 11.60 13.81 -6.67
N SER A 405 12.49 13.04 -6.00
CA SER A 405 13.45 13.59 -5.05
C SER A 405 14.43 14.55 -5.72
N ALA A 406 14.90 14.24 -6.92
CA ALA A 406 15.80 15.09 -7.67
C ALA A 406 15.14 16.41 -8.09
N GLU A 407 13.91 16.36 -8.57
CA GLU A 407 13.16 17.57 -8.93
C GLU A 407 12.78 18.39 -7.69
N PHE A 408 12.35 17.77 -6.60
CA PHE A 408 12.15 18.45 -5.34
C PHE A 408 13.41 19.20 -4.88
N ALA A 409 14.56 18.54 -4.85
CA ALA A 409 15.82 19.17 -4.48
C ALA A 409 16.18 20.33 -5.41
N ASN A 410 15.85 20.24 -6.69
CA ASN A 410 16.07 21.32 -7.66
C ASN A 410 15.18 22.54 -7.36
N GLN A 411 13.89 22.35 -7.09
CA GLN A 411 12.95 23.42 -6.75
C GLN A 411 13.32 24.09 -5.41
N MET A 412 13.77 23.34 -4.41
CA MET A 412 14.19 23.87 -3.10
C MET A 412 15.38 24.84 -3.20
N LYS A 413 16.25 24.72 -4.20
CA LYS A 413 17.34 25.69 -4.45
C LYS A 413 16.81 27.10 -4.71
N GLU A 414 15.66 27.24 -5.35
CA GLU A 414 15.04 28.54 -5.58
C GLU A 414 14.63 29.25 -4.29
N LEU A 415 14.34 28.47 -3.23
CA LEU A 415 14.04 28.98 -1.90
C LEU A 415 15.29 29.25 -1.06
N GLY A 416 16.48 28.85 -1.55
CA GLY A 416 17.72 28.89 -0.79
C GLY A 416 17.83 27.76 0.23
N ILE A 417 17.21 26.62 -0.05
CA ILE A 417 17.28 25.39 0.76
C ILE A 417 18.09 24.35 0.00
N GLU A 418 19.13 23.80 0.64
CA GLU A 418 19.95 22.72 0.09
C GLU A 418 19.39 21.36 0.50
N VAL A 419 19.07 20.51 -0.48
CA VAL A 419 18.57 19.16 -0.25
C VAL A 419 19.55 18.15 -0.86
N SER A 420 20.12 17.30 0.00
CA SER A 420 21.00 16.20 -0.40
C SER A 420 20.18 14.91 -0.50
N ILE A 421 19.92 14.43 -1.71
CA ILE A 421 19.14 13.20 -1.91
C ILE A 421 19.95 11.95 -1.58
N LYS A 422 19.37 10.98 -0.88
CA LYS A 422 19.97 9.74 -0.39
C LYS A 422 19.12 8.54 -0.81
N GLY A 423 19.50 7.87 -1.89
CA GLY A 423 18.91 6.60 -2.26
C GLY A 423 19.47 5.47 -1.41
N ALA A 424 18.61 4.72 -0.71
CA ALA A 424 19.01 3.65 0.21
C ALA A 424 18.01 2.49 0.22
N SER A 425 18.36 1.39 0.88
CA SER A 425 17.40 0.33 1.22
C SER A 425 16.46 0.78 2.34
N TRP A 426 15.29 0.17 2.46
CA TRP A 426 14.40 0.47 3.58
C TRP A 426 15.05 0.21 4.94
N ASP A 427 15.86 -0.84 5.08
CA ASP A 427 16.60 -1.13 6.32
C ASP A 427 17.55 0.02 6.73
N ASP A 428 18.10 0.74 5.74
CA ASP A 428 18.97 1.90 5.97
C ASP A 428 18.16 3.21 6.12
N ILE A 429 16.93 3.29 5.61
CA ILE A 429 16.05 4.45 5.69
C ILE A 429 15.34 4.52 7.06
N TYR A 430 14.79 3.42 7.56
CA TYR A 430 14.03 3.40 8.81
C TYR A 430 14.74 4.01 10.02
N PRO A 431 16.07 3.90 10.20
CA PRO A 431 16.78 4.60 11.28
C PRO A 431 16.64 6.13 11.26
N HIS A 432 16.23 6.71 10.12
CA HIS A 432 16.05 8.15 9.90
C HIS A 432 14.60 8.62 9.97
N GLN A 433 13.65 7.71 10.18
CA GLN A 433 12.20 7.95 9.99
C GLN A 433 11.62 9.11 10.82
N TYR A 434 12.25 9.48 11.94
CA TYR A 434 11.78 10.56 12.80
C TYR A 434 12.73 11.77 12.84
N SER A 435 13.88 11.71 12.14
CA SER A 435 14.90 12.76 12.18
C SER A 435 15.15 13.42 10.84
N ASP A 436 14.89 12.74 9.74
CA ASP A 436 15.15 13.26 8.41
C ASP A 436 13.91 13.21 7.52
N PRO A 437 13.77 14.16 6.57
CA PRO A 437 12.79 14.04 5.51
C PRO A 437 12.95 12.77 4.69
N ILE A 438 11.83 12.05 4.48
CA ILE A 438 11.80 10.80 3.70
C ILE A 438 10.66 10.88 2.70
N LEU A 439 10.93 10.47 1.45
CA LEU A 439 9.90 10.33 0.42
C LEU A 439 9.21 8.97 0.53
N TRP A 440 8.04 8.99 1.11
CA TRP A 440 7.15 7.85 1.32
C TRP A 440 6.18 7.64 0.14
N GLY A 441 5.50 6.52 0.16
CA GLY A 441 4.31 6.25 -0.64
C GLY A 441 3.19 5.77 0.27
N TRP A 442 2.01 6.35 0.11
CA TRP A 442 0.81 6.07 0.89
C TRP A 442 -0.42 6.17 0.01
N GLY A 443 -1.50 5.56 0.41
CA GLY A 443 -2.77 5.65 -0.26
C GLY A 443 -3.64 4.43 -0.01
N SER A 444 -4.70 4.60 0.72
CA SER A 444 -5.68 3.58 1.04
C SER A 444 -7.07 3.97 0.55
N ASN A 445 -7.85 2.99 0.17
CA ASN A 445 -9.28 3.16 -0.10
C ASN A 445 -10.11 3.25 1.20
N ALA A 446 -9.43 3.34 2.36
CA ALA A 446 -10.01 3.54 3.69
C ALA A 446 -9.37 4.74 4.39
N PRO A 447 -10.04 5.39 5.36
CA PRO A 447 -9.47 6.55 6.07
C PRO A 447 -8.36 6.21 7.06
N VAL A 448 -7.94 4.96 7.20
CA VAL A 448 -6.94 4.47 8.16
C VAL A 448 -5.64 5.26 8.11
N GLU A 449 -5.10 5.53 6.93
CA GLU A 449 -3.84 6.27 6.80
C GLU A 449 -3.99 7.75 7.18
N THR A 450 -5.18 8.34 7.01
CA THR A 450 -5.45 9.70 7.51
C THR A 450 -5.36 9.74 9.02
N TYR A 451 -5.79 8.67 9.72
CA TYR A 451 -5.63 8.52 11.15
C TYR A 451 -4.16 8.29 11.52
N GLU A 452 -3.54 7.26 11.00
CA GLU A 452 -2.21 6.79 11.42
C GLU A 452 -1.09 7.81 11.15
N LEU A 453 -1.17 8.56 10.06
CA LEU A 453 -0.16 9.58 9.74
C LEU A 453 -0.29 10.87 10.56
N ASN A 454 -1.46 11.14 11.15
CA ASN A 454 -1.75 12.43 11.79
C ASN A 454 -2.09 12.33 13.28
N TYR A 455 -2.45 11.15 13.81
CA TYR A 455 -2.69 10.95 15.22
C TYR A 455 -1.38 11.02 16.01
N SER A 456 -1.36 11.68 17.17
CA SER A 456 -0.11 11.92 17.94
C SER A 456 0.69 10.66 18.24
N THR A 457 0.01 9.54 18.50
CA THR A 457 0.63 8.22 18.74
C THR A 457 0.47 7.26 17.56
N GLY A 458 0.01 7.74 16.41
CA GLY A 458 -0.10 6.94 15.19
C GLY A 458 1.27 6.39 14.77
N TRP A 459 1.30 5.13 14.36
CA TRP A 459 2.55 4.47 13.98
C TRP A 459 3.22 5.15 12.77
N GLY A 460 2.42 5.71 11.85
CA GLY A 460 2.89 6.47 10.68
C GLY A 460 3.16 7.95 10.94
N ASN A 461 3.05 8.45 12.19
CA ASN A 461 3.36 9.84 12.52
C ASN A 461 4.88 10.09 12.50
N TYR A 462 5.46 10.05 11.29
CA TYR A 462 6.89 10.30 11.06
C TYR A 462 7.29 11.76 11.24
N ALA A 463 6.34 12.68 11.13
CA ALA A 463 6.57 14.08 11.45
C ALA A 463 6.72 14.34 12.96
N CYS A 464 6.37 13.39 13.81
CA CYS A 464 6.34 13.54 15.27
C CYS A 464 5.55 14.78 15.70
N TYR A 465 4.41 15.02 15.06
CA TYR A 465 3.50 16.11 15.38
C TYR A 465 2.47 15.65 16.41
N GLU A 466 2.29 16.43 17.46
CA GLU A 466 1.32 16.17 18.52
C GLU A 466 0.33 17.33 18.62
N ASN A 467 -0.97 17.03 18.60
CA ASN A 467 -2.03 18.03 18.73
C ASN A 467 -3.35 17.43 19.24
N GLU A 468 -3.75 17.79 20.44
CA GLU A 468 -4.95 17.26 21.10
C GLU A 468 -6.25 17.51 20.32
N ASN A 469 -6.36 18.60 19.54
CA ASN A 469 -7.55 18.85 18.73
C ASN A 469 -7.59 17.92 17.50
N VAL A 470 -6.45 17.68 16.86
CA VAL A 470 -6.34 16.72 15.74
C VAL A 470 -6.69 15.32 16.23
N ASP A 471 -6.13 14.92 17.37
CA ASP A 471 -6.42 13.62 17.98
C ASP A 471 -7.91 13.47 18.32
N SER A 472 -8.52 14.50 18.90
CA SER A 472 -9.96 14.47 19.23
C SER A 472 -10.83 14.29 17.98
N TYR A 473 -10.55 15.03 16.90
CA TYR A 473 -11.30 14.88 15.65
C TYR A 473 -11.14 13.48 15.06
N LEU A 474 -9.93 12.90 15.09
CA LEU A 474 -9.66 11.57 14.59
C LEU A 474 -10.34 10.48 15.43
N ASP A 475 -10.29 10.59 16.77
CA ASP A 475 -10.97 9.66 17.67
C ASP A 475 -12.49 9.72 17.52
N GLU A 476 -13.05 10.94 17.43
CA GLU A 476 -14.48 11.12 17.18
C GLU A 476 -14.89 10.57 15.81
N ALA A 477 -14.06 10.75 14.78
CA ALA A 477 -14.30 10.23 13.43
C ALA A 477 -14.40 8.70 13.45
N LEU A 478 -13.45 8.01 14.10
CA LEU A 478 -13.47 6.55 14.19
C LEU A 478 -14.67 5.99 14.94
N ALA A 479 -15.16 6.72 15.93
CA ALA A 479 -16.28 6.32 16.78
C ALA A 479 -17.65 6.52 16.14
N MET A 480 -17.75 7.12 14.94
CA MET A 480 -19.02 7.26 14.23
C MET A 480 -19.51 5.89 13.77
N PRO A 481 -20.83 5.60 13.87
CA PRO A 481 -21.39 4.33 13.41
C PRO A 481 -21.20 4.07 11.90
N HIS A 482 -21.27 5.12 11.10
CA HIS A 482 -21.09 5.06 9.66
C HIS A 482 -19.94 5.96 9.22
N VAL A 483 -19.14 5.49 8.27
CA VAL A 483 -17.95 6.22 7.82
C VAL A 483 -18.30 7.55 7.15
N GLU A 484 -19.44 7.63 6.47
CA GLU A 484 -19.92 8.83 5.81
C GLU A 484 -20.18 9.98 6.80
N ASP A 485 -20.61 9.66 8.01
CA ASP A 485 -20.87 10.63 9.09
C ASP A 485 -19.56 11.20 9.67
N SER A 486 -18.43 10.54 9.41
CA SER A 486 -17.11 10.92 9.94
C SER A 486 -16.30 11.84 9.02
N TYR A 487 -16.71 12.03 7.76
CA TYR A 487 -15.88 12.75 6.78
C TYR A 487 -15.51 14.16 7.21
N GLU A 488 -16.45 14.92 7.77
CA GLU A 488 -16.19 16.28 8.25
C GLU A 488 -15.14 16.31 9.39
N LEU A 489 -15.13 15.30 10.24
CA LEU A 489 -14.15 15.18 11.34
C LEU A 489 -12.75 14.87 10.81
N PHE A 490 -12.62 13.94 9.85
CA PHE A 490 -11.35 13.71 9.16
C PHE A 490 -10.84 14.96 8.42
N GLN A 491 -11.74 15.74 7.81
CA GLN A 491 -11.38 17.00 7.16
C GLN A 491 -10.92 18.05 8.18
N LYS A 492 -11.57 18.16 9.35
CA LYS A 492 -11.15 19.06 10.45
C LYS A 492 -9.80 18.67 11.05
N ALA A 493 -9.50 17.37 11.15
CA ALA A 493 -8.16 16.92 11.57
C ALA A 493 -7.06 17.39 10.61
N GLN A 494 -7.38 17.46 9.30
CA GLN A 494 -6.46 18.01 8.31
C GLN A 494 -6.36 19.53 8.40
N TRP A 495 -7.50 20.23 8.50
CA TRP A 495 -7.56 21.67 8.73
C TRP A 495 -8.89 22.10 9.34
N ASP A 496 -8.83 22.76 10.49
CA ASP A 496 -9.97 23.42 11.10
C ASP A 496 -9.78 24.94 11.10
N GLU A 497 -10.56 25.64 10.26
CA GLU A 497 -10.49 27.10 10.13
C GLU A 497 -10.91 27.82 11.42
N ALA A 498 -11.79 27.23 12.24
CA ALA A 498 -12.25 27.86 13.47
C ALA A 498 -11.15 27.94 14.54
N THR A 499 -10.31 26.89 14.63
CA THR A 499 -9.17 26.83 15.57
C THR A 499 -7.85 27.24 14.94
N GLN A 500 -7.77 27.35 13.61
CA GLN A 500 -6.55 27.59 12.83
C GLN A 500 -5.49 26.51 13.12
N GLN A 501 -5.94 25.26 13.30
CA GLN A 501 -5.10 24.11 13.60
C GLN A 501 -5.32 22.98 12.60
N GLY A 502 -4.34 22.10 12.51
CA GLY A 502 -4.33 20.96 11.62
C GLY A 502 -2.98 20.76 10.93
N VAL A 503 -2.90 19.72 10.13
CA VAL A 503 -1.65 19.32 9.44
C VAL A 503 -1.44 20.01 8.09
N ALA A 504 -2.42 20.78 7.64
CA ALA A 504 -2.39 21.47 6.35
C ALA A 504 -1.18 22.41 6.17
N PRO A 505 -0.85 22.81 4.92
CA PRO A 505 0.25 23.72 4.62
C PRO A 505 0.19 25.06 5.35
N GLN A 506 -1.00 25.61 5.59
CA GLN A 506 -1.21 26.83 6.38
C GLN A 506 -1.17 26.59 7.89
N GLY A 507 -1.27 25.34 8.33
CA GLY A 507 -1.18 24.87 9.71
C GLY A 507 0.22 24.39 10.07
N ALA A 508 0.32 23.17 10.60
CA ALA A 508 1.58 22.58 11.01
C ALA A 508 2.49 22.16 9.84
N ALA A 509 1.93 21.97 8.64
CA ALA A 509 2.66 21.59 7.42
C ALA A 509 3.57 20.36 7.66
N THR A 510 3.03 19.31 8.26
CA THR A 510 3.77 18.12 8.70
C THR A 510 4.33 17.30 7.55
N TRP A 511 3.72 17.41 6.38
CA TRP A 511 4.11 16.77 5.13
C TRP A 511 4.15 17.76 3.99
N VAL A 512 4.92 17.45 2.95
CA VAL A 512 4.74 18.02 1.62
C VAL A 512 4.40 16.88 0.66
N TRP A 513 3.16 16.84 0.23
CA TRP A 513 2.67 15.90 -0.76
C TRP A 513 3.01 16.40 -2.17
N LEU A 514 3.44 15.51 -3.05
CA LEU A 514 3.98 15.85 -4.37
C LEU A 514 3.05 15.41 -5.50
N ALA A 515 2.73 14.12 -5.54
CA ALA A 515 2.01 13.50 -6.64
C ALA A 515 1.18 12.30 -6.18
N ASN A 516 -0.03 12.14 -6.72
CA ASN A 516 -0.70 10.85 -6.84
C ASN A 516 -0.22 10.22 -8.15
N VAL A 517 0.36 9.02 -8.09
CA VAL A 517 1.00 8.38 -9.26
C VAL A 517 0.09 7.31 -9.84
N ASP A 518 -0.11 7.30 -11.15
CA ASP A 518 -0.84 6.21 -11.81
C ASP A 518 0.03 4.95 -11.83
N HIS A 519 -0.62 3.78 -11.67
CA HIS A 519 0.05 2.50 -11.89
C HIS A 519 0.05 2.16 -13.36
N LEU A 520 1.25 1.97 -13.92
CA LEU A 520 1.45 1.80 -15.36
C LEU A 520 1.85 0.37 -15.72
N TYR A 521 1.29 -0.11 -16.81
CA TYR A 521 1.57 -1.44 -17.33
C TYR A 521 1.66 -1.44 -18.84
N PHE A 522 2.64 -2.14 -19.41
CA PHE A 522 2.57 -2.56 -20.80
C PHE A 522 1.75 -3.85 -20.88
N LYS A 523 0.62 -3.82 -21.56
CA LYS A 523 -0.24 -4.99 -21.78
C LYS A 523 -0.34 -5.34 -23.26
N ARG A 524 -0.53 -6.61 -23.60
CA ARG A 524 -0.79 -7.03 -24.99
C ARG A 524 -2.06 -6.36 -25.52
N VAL A 525 -2.02 -5.91 -26.77
CA VAL A 525 -3.14 -5.17 -27.39
C VAL A 525 -4.43 -6.00 -27.49
N ASN A 526 -4.31 -7.34 -27.54
CA ASN A 526 -5.45 -8.27 -27.61
C ASN A 526 -5.87 -8.83 -26.24
N LEU A 527 -5.27 -8.37 -25.14
CA LEU A 527 -5.72 -8.69 -23.79
C LEU A 527 -6.74 -7.63 -23.32
N ASN A 528 -7.97 -8.05 -23.08
CA ASN A 528 -9.02 -7.20 -22.53
C ASN A 528 -8.94 -7.26 -20.99
N VAL A 529 -8.39 -6.21 -20.40
CA VAL A 529 -8.38 -6.00 -18.95
C VAL A 529 -9.67 -5.27 -18.57
N ALA A 530 -10.40 -5.78 -17.58
CA ALA A 530 -11.61 -5.13 -17.10
C ALA A 530 -11.30 -3.78 -16.42
N LYS A 531 -12.31 -2.91 -16.29
CA LYS A 531 -12.18 -1.64 -15.58
C LYS A 531 -11.67 -1.91 -14.16
N GLN A 532 -10.63 -1.21 -13.78
CA GLN A 532 -10.05 -1.31 -12.45
C GLN A 532 -10.74 -0.32 -11.50
N LYS A 533 -10.88 -0.70 -10.22
CA LYS A 533 -11.13 0.28 -9.16
C LYS A 533 -9.85 1.11 -8.92
N PRO A 534 -9.93 2.30 -8.28
CA PRO A 534 -8.73 3.03 -7.91
C PRO A 534 -7.77 2.16 -7.11
N HIS A 535 -6.52 2.04 -7.58
CA HIS A 535 -5.54 1.22 -6.87
C HIS A 535 -5.07 1.93 -5.60
N PRO A 536 -5.05 1.26 -4.44
CA PRO A 536 -4.35 1.77 -3.27
C PRO A 536 -2.84 1.70 -3.48
N HIS A 537 -2.05 2.30 -2.59
CA HIS A 537 -0.62 2.05 -2.53
C HIS A 537 -0.36 0.57 -2.34
N GLY A 538 0.64 0.02 -3.02
CA GLY A 538 0.94 -1.40 -2.93
C GLY A 538 1.75 -1.90 -4.12
N HIS A 539 1.90 -3.20 -4.21
CA HIS A 539 2.92 -3.84 -5.03
C HIS A 539 2.38 -4.64 -6.23
N GLY A 540 1.26 -4.23 -6.80
CA GLY A 540 0.78 -4.79 -8.08
C GLY A 540 -0.38 -5.79 -7.97
N TRP A 541 -0.69 -6.35 -6.80
CA TRP A 541 -1.81 -7.29 -6.64
C TRP A 541 -3.18 -6.67 -6.96
N SER A 542 -3.32 -5.35 -6.77
CA SER A 542 -4.54 -4.62 -7.13
C SER A 542 -4.90 -4.76 -8.61
N LEU A 543 -3.92 -4.88 -9.50
CA LEU A 543 -4.16 -5.09 -10.92
C LEU A 543 -4.97 -6.37 -11.19
N VAL A 544 -4.68 -7.44 -10.46
CA VAL A 544 -5.29 -8.76 -10.70
C VAL A 544 -6.56 -9.01 -9.90
N ASN A 545 -7.07 -8.02 -9.17
CA ASN A 545 -8.29 -8.17 -8.36
C ASN A 545 -9.49 -8.68 -9.15
N ASN A 546 -9.61 -8.32 -10.43
CA ASN A 546 -10.69 -8.75 -11.31
C ASN A 546 -10.20 -9.59 -12.50
N VAL A 547 -9.08 -10.27 -12.34
CA VAL A 547 -8.45 -11.09 -13.40
C VAL A 547 -9.36 -12.22 -13.91
N ASP A 548 -10.29 -12.67 -13.07
CA ASP A 548 -11.33 -13.65 -13.41
C ASP A 548 -12.24 -13.20 -14.55
N THR A 549 -12.38 -11.89 -14.75
CA THR A 549 -13.25 -11.29 -15.78
C THR A 549 -12.50 -10.95 -17.08
N TRP A 550 -11.16 -11.02 -17.08
CA TRP A 550 -10.35 -10.68 -18.25
C TRP A 550 -10.56 -11.69 -19.41
N SER A 551 -10.25 -11.25 -20.62
CA SER A 551 -10.40 -12.12 -21.79
C SER A 551 -9.42 -11.75 -22.90
N TRP A 552 -9.13 -12.71 -23.75
CA TRP A 552 -8.41 -12.52 -24.98
C TRP A 552 -9.39 -12.25 -26.15
N SER A 553 -9.05 -11.30 -27.05
CA SER A 553 -9.80 -10.99 -28.27
C SER A 553 -9.16 -11.57 -29.51
#